data_4b3ccdff7cac4f45cf5fe2ece8b5e368
#
_entry.id   4b3ccdff7cac4f45cf5fe2ece8b5e368
#
_cell.length_a   1.000
_cell.length_b   1.000
_cell.length_c   1.000
_cell.angle_alpha   90.00
_cell.angle_beta   90.00
_cell.angle_gamma   90.00
#
_symmetry.space_group_name_H-M   'P 1'
#
loop_
_entity.id
_entity.type
_entity.pdbx_description
1 polymer ?
#
loop_
_entity_poly.entity_id
_entity_poly.type
_entity_poly.pdbx_seq_one_letter_code
_entity_poly.pdbx_strand_id
1 'polypeptide(L)'
;MYRDNYITALRTELLEMVSEQLTPVAMRYGYSEVPLETNIKWRPQVLVLGNYSSGKSTLINELLGIEIQGTGQAPTDDSFTVITYEESESADGPIRVIDQRDGKFLLNDPEYPFETLKKHGQRFASHFKLKKINSPFLKNLAIIDTPGMLDSITERDRGYNYQDVIGDLAQIADLVLVLFDPHKAGTVREAHTSLRDTLPAKTFEDRVLYVLNRIDECASMTDLLRVYGTLCWNLSQITGRKDIPMIHLTYSPVAAEKSGRSDDPQAAYLHYLENQREDLKKAVLQAPCHRLDNLASFVETHGERLCHFLEGMISFRKKARLFLVKSFITGLALSLVGGAAGWMGLMGLPAFAGLDPVLQITGAGLLGTVFLIFWLAMVQKYLYSRFLKKWLRQLDRLTPLPNQTRRDSWASIRDLLYVNLKNTSGRYSLSRVLGEHATVKQIHDRGSREIREALKELAGIGMDEDAWEENGAGPVPYWANADAALDGR
;
A
#
# COMPACT_ATOMS: atom_id res chain seq x y z
N MET A 1 -20.22 -11.26 -16.63
CA MET A 1 -19.99 -10.27 -17.72
C MET A 1 -20.26 -8.82 -17.29
N TYR A 2 -21.47 -8.47 -16.77
CA TYR A 2 -21.78 -7.11 -16.29
C TYR A 2 -20.89 -6.71 -15.08
N ARG A 3 -20.79 -7.58 -14.07
CA ARG A 3 -19.98 -7.41 -12.87
C ARG A 3 -18.48 -7.18 -13.19
N ASP A 4 -17.93 -7.96 -14.12
CA ASP A 4 -16.52 -7.85 -14.51
C ASP A 4 -16.24 -6.53 -15.24
N ASN A 5 -17.16 -6.09 -16.10
CA ASN A 5 -17.05 -4.80 -16.78
C ASN A 5 -17.13 -3.63 -15.79
N TYR A 6 -18.02 -3.71 -14.80
CA TYR A 6 -18.16 -2.69 -13.75
C TYR A 6 -16.92 -2.62 -12.85
N ILE A 7 -16.40 -3.78 -12.41
CA ILE A 7 -15.15 -3.89 -11.65
C ILE A 7 -14.00 -3.26 -12.44
N THR A 8 -13.91 -3.54 -13.73
CA THR A 8 -12.86 -3.02 -14.61
C THR A 8 -12.98 -1.52 -14.80
N ALA A 9 -14.18 -0.99 -15.00
CA ALA A 9 -14.44 0.43 -15.14
C ALA A 9 -14.08 1.21 -13.86
N LEU A 10 -14.53 0.73 -12.71
CA LEU A 10 -14.24 1.35 -11.41
C LEU A 10 -12.74 1.30 -11.10
N ARG A 11 -12.07 0.19 -11.42
CA ARG A 11 -10.61 0.08 -11.29
C ARG A 11 -9.89 1.11 -12.14
N THR A 12 -10.32 1.29 -13.40
CA THR A 12 -9.70 2.24 -14.32
C THR A 12 -9.86 3.67 -13.81
N GLU A 13 -11.06 4.05 -13.36
CA GLU A 13 -11.33 5.36 -12.77
C GLU A 13 -10.45 5.65 -11.54
N LEU A 14 -10.31 4.66 -10.65
CA LEU A 14 -9.45 4.77 -9.48
C LEU A 14 -7.97 4.94 -9.84
N LEU A 15 -7.49 4.17 -10.83
CA LEU A 15 -6.12 4.28 -11.31
C LEU A 15 -5.86 5.64 -11.96
N GLU A 16 -6.79 6.15 -12.76
CA GLU A 16 -6.70 7.50 -13.36
C GLU A 16 -6.65 8.57 -12.28
N MET A 17 -7.52 8.47 -11.25
CA MET A 17 -7.53 9.38 -10.11
C MET A 17 -6.18 9.40 -9.37
N VAL A 18 -5.56 8.24 -9.17
CA VAL A 18 -4.23 8.15 -8.54
C VAL A 18 -3.15 8.69 -9.46
N SER A 19 -3.11 8.28 -10.73
CA SER A 19 -2.04 8.62 -11.68
C SER A 19 -2.06 10.08 -12.10
N GLU A 20 -3.25 10.65 -12.34
CA GLU A 20 -3.37 12.01 -12.86
C GLU A 20 -3.42 13.09 -11.77
N GLN A 21 -3.93 12.75 -10.59
CA GLN A 21 -4.18 13.75 -9.55
C GLN A 21 -3.32 13.58 -8.30
N LEU A 22 -3.14 12.35 -7.76
CA LEU A 22 -2.35 12.14 -6.54
C LEU A 22 -0.85 12.04 -6.81
N THR A 23 -0.45 11.25 -7.79
CA THR A 23 0.97 11.01 -8.11
C THR A 23 1.74 12.28 -8.46
N PRO A 24 1.24 13.20 -9.33
CA PRO A 24 1.99 14.41 -9.67
C PRO A 24 2.23 15.32 -8.45
N VAL A 25 1.27 15.37 -7.53
CA VAL A 25 1.41 16.14 -6.27
C VAL A 25 2.39 15.45 -5.33
N ALA A 26 2.27 14.14 -5.13
CA ALA A 26 3.15 13.36 -4.28
C ALA A 26 4.62 13.47 -4.71
N MET A 27 4.90 13.29 -5.99
CA MET A 27 6.25 13.38 -6.54
C MET A 27 6.83 14.80 -6.47
N ARG A 28 6.01 15.82 -6.78
CA ARG A 28 6.45 17.24 -6.75
C ARG A 28 6.97 17.66 -5.40
N TYR A 29 6.35 17.21 -4.34
CA TYR A 29 6.73 17.57 -2.97
C TYR A 29 7.62 16.55 -2.28
N GLY A 30 8.07 15.49 -2.98
CA GLY A 30 8.92 14.45 -2.42
C GLY A 30 8.23 13.63 -1.33
N TYR A 31 6.90 13.50 -1.43
CA TYR A 31 6.12 12.57 -0.60
C TYR A 31 6.40 11.12 -1.00
N SER A 32 6.56 10.86 -2.30
CA SER A 32 6.99 9.59 -2.85
C SER A 32 8.08 9.79 -3.90
N GLU A 33 9.05 8.88 -3.97
CA GLU A 33 10.09 8.85 -5.01
C GLU A 33 9.65 8.10 -6.26
N VAL A 34 8.65 7.22 -6.09
CA VAL A 34 8.09 6.37 -7.16
C VAL A 34 6.63 6.76 -7.36
N PRO A 35 6.09 6.70 -8.61
CA PRO A 35 4.68 6.92 -8.86
C PRO A 35 3.81 6.04 -7.96
N LEU A 36 2.78 6.62 -7.33
CA LEU A 36 1.93 5.91 -6.36
C LEU A 36 1.20 4.73 -6.99
N GLU A 37 0.86 4.84 -8.28
CA GLU A 37 0.17 3.79 -9.01
C GLU A 37 1.05 2.57 -9.34
N THR A 38 2.37 2.64 -9.17
CA THR A 38 3.29 1.53 -9.52
C THR A 38 2.90 0.23 -8.82
N ASN A 39 2.52 0.31 -7.54
CA ASN A 39 2.14 -0.87 -6.75
C ASN A 39 0.72 -1.39 -7.06
N ILE A 40 -0.11 -0.61 -7.76
CA ILE A 40 -1.53 -0.90 -7.97
C ILE A 40 -1.93 -1.11 -9.43
N LYS A 41 -1.02 -0.89 -10.39
CA LYS A 41 -1.28 -1.02 -11.84
C LYS A 41 -1.58 -2.43 -12.29
N TRP A 42 -0.93 -3.41 -11.66
CA TRP A 42 -0.91 -4.77 -12.14
C TRP A 42 -2.16 -5.57 -11.72
N ARG A 43 -2.18 -6.86 -12.09
CA ARG A 43 -3.27 -7.79 -11.76
C ARG A 43 -3.35 -8.02 -10.25
N PRO A 44 -4.54 -8.36 -9.73
CA PRO A 44 -4.69 -8.86 -8.36
C PRO A 44 -3.73 -10.01 -8.06
N GLN A 45 -3.13 -10.01 -6.89
CA GLN A 45 -2.09 -10.94 -6.51
C GLN A 45 -2.50 -11.77 -5.31
N VAL A 46 -2.34 -13.08 -5.43
CA VAL A 46 -2.56 -14.05 -4.36
C VAL A 46 -1.22 -14.59 -3.89
N LEU A 47 -0.82 -14.26 -2.68
CA LEU A 47 0.41 -14.73 -2.07
C LEU A 47 0.16 -16.04 -1.32
N VAL A 48 0.90 -17.09 -1.64
CA VAL A 48 0.76 -18.41 -1.01
C VAL A 48 1.94 -18.66 -0.07
N LEU A 49 1.67 -18.69 1.23
CA LEU A 49 2.63 -18.92 2.31
C LEU A 49 2.40 -20.28 2.96
N GLY A 50 3.42 -20.82 3.58
CA GLY A 50 3.29 -22.03 4.40
C GLY A 50 4.60 -22.72 4.60
N ASN A 51 4.62 -23.58 5.61
CA ASN A 51 5.80 -24.38 5.93
C ASN A 51 6.19 -25.29 4.77
N TYR A 52 7.41 -25.76 4.86
CA TYR A 52 7.88 -26.82 3.97
C TYR A 52 6.96 -28.03 4.05
N SER A 53 6.62 -28.63 2.90
CA SER A 53 5.68 -29.77 2.78
C SER A 53 4.21 -29.48 3.16
N SER A 54 3.79 -28.23 3.35
CA SER A 54 2.37 -27.91 3.63
C SER A 54 1.43 -28.09 2.41
N GLY A 55 1.96 -28.49 1.27
CA GLY A 55 1.15 -28.75 0.06
C GLY A 55 0.89 -27.52 -0.81
N LYS A 56 1.66 -26.42 -0.67
CA LYS A 56 1.53 -25.22 -1.51
C LYS A 56 1.57 -25.52 -3.00
N SER A 57 2.62 -26.17 -3.46
CA SER A 57 2.83 -26.48 -4.89
C SER A 57 1.75 -27.40 -5.43
N THR A 58 1.26 -28.36 -4.63
CA THR A 58 0.13 -29.24 -4.99
C THR A 58 -1.14 -28.42 -5.15
N LEU A 59 -1.46 -27.54 -4.20
CA LEU A 59 -2.62 -26.66 -4.28
C LEU A 59 -2.56 -25.78 -5.52
N ILE A 60 -1.41 -25.16 -5.79
CA ILE A 60 -1.22 -24.28 -6.96
C ILE A 60 -1.40 -25.08 -8.25
N ASN A 61 -0.76 -26.23 -8.38
CA ASN A 61 -0.87 -27.08 -9.57
C ASN A 61 -2.32 -27.49 -9.85
N GLU A 62 -3.09 -27.84 -8.82
CA GLU A 62 -4.50 -28.19 -8.98
C GLU A 62 -5.37 -26.98 -9.34
N LEU A 63 -5.16 -25.79 -8.76
CA LEU A 63 -5.85 -24.58 -9.15
C LEU A 63 -5.59 -24.23 -10.63
N LEU A 64 -4.37 -24.47 -11.09
CA LEU A 64 -3.96 -24.18 -12.47
C LEU A 64 -4.35 -25.26 -13.47
N GLY A 65 -4.65 -26.48 -12.99
CA GLY A 65 -4.95 -27.64 -13.84
C GLY A 65 -3.71 -28.22 -14.55
N ILE A 66 -2.51 -27.92 -14.06
CA ILE A 66 -1.24 -28.42 -14.64
C ILE A 66 -0.14 -28.49 -13.57
N GLU A 67 0.73 -29.49 -13.69
CA GLU A 67 1.91 -29.64 -12.83
C GLU A 67 3.07 -28.76 -13.34
N ILE A 68 3.20 -27.53 -12.81
CA ILE A 68 4.26 -26.56 -13.16
C ILE A 68 5.23 -26.29 -12.02
N GLN A 69 4.80 -26.53 -10.79
CA GLN A 69 5.63 -26.46 -9.60
C GLN A 69 6.05 -27.85 -9.20
N GLY A 70 7.34 -28.01 -8.90
CA GLY A 70 7.86 -29.28 -8.44
C GLY A 70 7.18 -29.69 -7.13
N THR A 71 6.63 -30.91 -7.11
CA THR A 71 6.02 -31.51 -5.93
C THR A 71 6.96 -32.57 -5.38
N GLY A 72 7.26 -32.57 -4.07
CA GLY A 72 8.12 -33.57 -3.45
C GLY A 72 8.29 -33.33 -1.95
N GLN A 73 8.80 -34.36 -1.24
CA GLN A 73 9.14 -34.24 0.18
C GLN A 73 10.50 -33.56 0.41
N ALA A 74 11.37 -33.48 -0.62
CA ALA A 74 12.64 -32.76 -0.57
C ALA A 74 12.47 -31.31 -1.08
N PRO A 75 13.34 -30.32 -0.64
CA PRO A 75 13.29 -28.94 -1.14
C PRO A 75 13.45 -28.93 -2.66
N THR A 76 12.32 -28.72 -3.37
CA THR A 76 12.29 -28.85 -4.84
C THR A 76 12.59 -27.53 -5.53
N ASP A 77 12.20 -26.40 -4.96
CA ASP A 77 12.50 -25.06 -5.46
C ASP A 77 12.55 -24.05 -4.30
N ASP A 78 13.68 -23.35 -4.15
CA ASP A 78 13.88 -22.32 -3.12
C ASP A 78 13.65 -20.91 -3.69
N SER A 79 12.88 -20.84 -4.77
CA SER A 79 12.59 -19.59 -5.47
C SER A 79 11.17 -19.09 -5.22
N PHE A 80 11.03 -17.78 -5.10
CA PHE A 80 9.73 -17.12 -5.23
C PHE A 80 9.31 -17.15 -6.70
N THR A 81 8.14 -17.66 -7.00
CA THR A 81 7.65 -17.78 -8.38
C THR A 81 6.35 -17.02 -8.55
N VAL A 82 6.38 -15.99 -9.37
CA VAL A 82 5.18 -15.27 -9.81
C VAL A 82 4.59 -16.00 -11.01
N ILE A 83 3.33 -16.38 -10.93
CA ILE A 83 2.62 -17.14 -11.96
C ILE A 83 1.48 -16.27 -12.47
N THR A 84 1.47 -15.97 -13.77
CA THR A 84 0.49 -15.08 -14.39
C THR A 84 -0.01 -15.61 -15.73
N TYR A 85 -1.11 -15.05 -16.23
CA TYR A 85 -1.70 -15.40 -17.50
C TYR A 85 -0.94 -14.80 -18.68
N GLU A 86 -0.73 -15.61 -19.70
CA GLU A 86 -0.34 -15.20 -21.05
C GLU A 86 -1.22 -15.91 -22.07
N GLU A 87 -1.66 -15.18 -23.08
CA GLU A 87 -2.49 -15.77 -24.14
C GLU A 87 -1.62 -16.66 -25.05
N SER A 88 -2.10 -17.87 -25.34
CA SER A 88 -1.45 -18.76 -26.28
C SER A 88 -1.88 -18.44 -27.71
N GLU A 89 -0.99 -18.57 -28.68
CA GLU A 89 -1.30 -18.41 -30.10
C GLU A 89 -2.43 -19.37 -30.55
N SER A 90 -2.63 -20.49 -29.85
CA SER A 90 -3.72 -21.46 -30.08
C SER A 90 -4.69 -21.44 -28.90
N ALA A 91 -5.88 -20.92 -29.13
CA ALA A 91 -6.91 -20.76 -28.07
C ALA A 91 -7.34 -22.09 -27.41
N ASP A 92 -7.30 -23.19 -28.15
CA ASP A 92 -7.74 -24.54 -27.72
C ASP A 92 -6.58 -25.49 -27.37
N GLY A 93 -5.36 -24.95 -27.20
CA GLY A 93 -4.18 -25.74 -26.87
C GLY A 93 -4.14 -26.20 -25.40
N PRO A 94 -3.36 -27.24 -25.07
CA PRO A 94 -3.19 -27.69 -23.70
C PRO A 94 -2.59 -26.56 -22.83
N ILE A 95 -2.93 -26.56 -21.55
CA ILE A 95 -2.35 -25.61 -20.60
C ILE A 95 -0.85 -25.89 -20.50
N ARG A 96 -0.03 -24.84 -20.72
CA ARG A 96 1.44 -24.95 -20.71
C ARG A 96 2.10 -23.63 -20.28
N VAL A 97 3.35 -23.72 -19.87
CA VAL A 97 4.20 -22.55 -19.65
C VAL A 97 4.57 -21.96 -21.03
N ILE A 98 4.23 -20.69 -21.24
CA ILE A 98 4.49 -19.95 -22.49
C ILE A 98 5.82 -19.21 -22.41
N ASP A 99 6.06 -18.53 -21.29
CA ASP A 99 7.25 -17.70 -21.08
C ASP A 99 7.74 -17.87 -19.63
N GLN A 100 9.05 -17.80 -19.46
CA GLN A 100 9.70 -17.79 -18.16
C GLN A 100 10.79 -16.74 -18.12
N ARG A 101 10.80 -15.90 -17.10
CA ARG A 101 11.76 -14.80 -16.96
C ARG A 101 12.40 -14.79 -15.58
N ASP A 102 13.63 -14.32 -15.54
CA ASP A 102 14.41 -14.19 -14.31
C ASP A 102 13.97 -12.97 -13.47
N GLY A 103 14.21 -13.03 -12.18
CA GLY A 103 13.85 -11.97 -11.24
C GLY A 103 14.55 -10.64 -11.51
N LYS A 104 15.73 -10.63 -12.10
CA LYS A 104 16.40 -9.39 -12.51
C LYS A 104 15.56 -8.61 -13.52
N PHE A 105 14.93 -9.30 -14.44
CA PHE A 105 13.99 -8.69 -15.39
C PHE A 105 12.78 -8.15 -14.64
N LEU A 106 12.15 -8.99 -13.83
CA LEU A 106 10.92 -8.69 -13.13
C LEU A 106 11.04 -7.48 -12.19
N LEU A 107 12.18 -7.34 -11.51
CA LEU A 107 12.45 -6.21 -10.62
C LEU A 107 12.74 -4.90 -11.34
N ASN A 108 13.12 -4.93 -12.61
CA ASN A 108 13.49 -3.73 -13.38
C ASN A 108 12.41 -3.31 -14.38
N ASP A 109 11.42 -4.13 -14.63
CA ASP A 109 10.34 -3.84 -15.55
C ASP A 109 9.23 -3.03 -14.83
N PRO A 110 8.95 -1.81 -15.29
CA PRO A 110 7.93 -0.94 -14.68
C PRO A 110 6.49 -1.45 -14.90
N GLU A 111 6.28 -2.47 -15.72
CA GLU A 111 4.99 -3.13 -15.88
C GLU A 111 4.56 -3.87 -14.59
N TYR A 112 5.54 -4.38 -13.81
CA TYR A 112 5.31 -5.18 -12.62
C TYR A 112 5.49 -4.38 -11.33
N PRO A 113 4.74 -4.70 -10.25
CA PRO A 113 4.77 -3.95 -9.00
C PRO A 113 5.92 -4.34 -8.05
N PHE A 114 6.99 -4.91 -8.59
CA PHE A 114 8.07 -5.50 -7.78
C PHE A 114 9.32 -4.62 -7.63
N GLU A 115 9.28 -3.36 -8.10
CA GLU A 115 10.43 -2.45 -8.01
C GLU A 115 10.92 -2.24 -6.57
N THR A 116 10.00 -2.17 -5.61
CA THR A 116 10.31 -2.00 -4.18
C THR A 116 11.13 -3.15 -3.60
N LEU A 117 11.07 -4.33 -4.22
CA LEU A 117 11.84 -5.51 -3.79
C LEU A 117 13.32 -5.47 -4.20
N LYS A 118 13.75 -4.52 -5.02
CA LYS A 118 15.18 -4.31 -5.39
C LYS A 118 16.08 -4.16 -4.16
N LYS A 119 15.54 -3.61 -3.07
CA LYS A 119 16.28 -3.42 -1.81
C LYS A 119 16.82 -4.72 -1.20
N HIS A 120 16.24 -5.89 -1.53
CA HIS A 120 16.69 -7.20 -1.04
C HIS A 120 17.93 -7.76 -1.76
N GLY A 121 18.39 -7.06 -2.80
CA GLY A 121 19.68 -7.30 -3.44
C GLY A 121 19.70 -8.41 -4.50
N GLN A 122 20.92 -8.68 -5.02
CA GLN A 122 21.12 -9.57 -6.17
C GLN A 122 20.82 -11.04 -5.84
N ARG A 123 21.05 -11.47 -4.61
CA ARG A 123 20.75 -12.86 -4.21
C ARG A 123 19.25 -13.13 -4.23
N PHE A 124 18.44 -12.22 -3.72
CA PHE A 124 16.99 -12.33 -3.85
C PHE A 124 16.58 -12.36 -5.33
N ALA A 125 17.12 -11.48 -6.16
CA ALA A 125 16.82 -11.44 -7.59
C ALA A 125 17.09 -12.77 -8.33
N SER A 126 18.09 -13.55 -7.90
CA SER A 126 18.36 -14.87 -8.48
C SER A 126 17.39 -15.97 -8.02
N HIS A 127 16.70 -15.75 -6.90
CA HIS A 127 15.66 -16.66 -6.37
C HIS A 127 14.25 -16.15 -6.64
N PHE A 128 14.08 -15.19 -7.56
CA PHE A 128 12.81 -14.64 -7.96
C PHE A 128 12.57 -14.96 -9.43
N LYS A 129 11.39 -15.46 -9.81
CA LYS A 129 11.08 -15.93 -11.16
C LYS A 129 9.66 -15.55 -11.58
N LEU A 130 9.45 -15.38 -12.87
CA LEU A 130 8.13 -15.24 -13.49
C LEU A 130 7.87 -16.46 -14.39
N LYS A 131 6.69 -17.04 -14.28
CA LYS A 131 6.16 -18.04 -15.21
C LYS A 131 4.84 -17.51 -15.77
N LYS A 132 4.73 -17.46 -17.09
CA LYS A 132 3.51 -17.09 -17.79
C LYS A 132 2.87 -18.34 -18.40
N ILE A 133 1.61 -18.56 -18.09
CA ILE A 133 0.86 -19.76 -18.51
C ILE A 133 -0.51 -19.40 -19.08
N ASN A 134 -1.05 -20.23 -19.95
CA ASN A 134 -2.36 -20.04 -20.58
C ASN A 134 -3.52 -20.65 -19.76
N SER A 135 -3.37 -20.80 -18.44
CA SER A 135 -4.46 -21.30 -17.61
C SER A 135 -5.58 -20.26 -17.48
N PRO A 136 -6.84 -20.61 -17.82
CA PRO A 136 -7.99 -19.71 -17.70
C PRO A 136 -8.20 -19.17 -16.28
N PHE A 137 -7.77 -19.94 -15.26
CA PHE A 137 -7.82 -19.55 -13.86
C PHE A 137 -7.10 -18.23 -13.57
N LEU A 138 -6.03 -17.93 -14.31
CA LEU A 138 -5.18 -16.76 -14.10
C LEU A 138 -5.56 -15.54 -14.94
N LYS A 139 -6.65 -15.55 -15.70
CA LYS A 139 -7.02 -14.42 -16.57
C LYS A 139 -7.05 -13.08 -15.83
N ASN A 140 -7.61 -13.09 -14.62
CA ASN A 140 -7.84 -11.87 -13.84
C ASN A 140 -7.00 -11.78 -12.56
N LEU A 141 -6.07 -12.68 -12.31
CA LEU A 141 -5.23 -12.71 -11.12
C LEU A 141 -3.83 -13.25 -11.42
N ALA A 142 -2.91 -13.08 -10.47
CA ALA A 142 -1.60 -13.72 -10.45
C ALA A 142 -1.39 -14.43 -9.11
N ILE A 143 -0.66 -15.53 -9.11
CA ILE A 143 -0.28 -16.25 -7.88
C ILE A 143 1.21 -16.06 -7.64
N ILE A 144 1.58 -15.82 -6.39
CA ILE A 144 2.97 -15.77 -5.94
C ILE A 144 3.19 -16.99 -5.04
N ASP A 145 3.90 -17.98 -5.56
CA ASP A 145 4.37 -19.11 -4.78
C ASP A 145 5.66 -18.72 -4.03
N THR A 146 5.74 -19.12 -2.76
CA THR A 146 6.88 -18.79 -1.92
C THR A 146 7.65 -20.05 -1.53
N PRO A 147 8.96 -19.95 -1.35
CA PRO A 147 9.73 -21.02 -0.72
C PRO A 147 9.11 -21.40 0.63
N GLY A 148 9.19 -22.66 0.99
CA GLY A 148 8.73 -23.10 2.31
C GLY A 148 9.43 -22.32 3.43
N MET A 149 8.67 -21.93 4.46
CA MET A 149 9.27 -21.42 5.67
C MET A 149 10.13 -22.52 6.29
N LEU A 150 11.41 -22.24 6.42
CA LEU A 150 12.40 -23.16 6.99
C LEU A 150 12.71 -22.78 8.44
N ASP A 151 13.24 -23.73 9.18
CA ASP A 151 13.78 -23.48 10.52
C ASP A 151 14.95 -22.47 10.46
N SER A 152 15.08 -21.63 11.46
CA SER A 152 15.96 -20.46 11.55
C SER A 152 17.45 -20.68 11.18
N ILE A 153 17.91 -21.91 11.15
CA ILE A 153 19.30 -22.27 10.83
C ILE A 153 19.57 -22.17 9.33
N THR A 154 18.61 -22.57 8.49
CA THR A 154 18.72 -22.56 7.02
C THR A 154 18.41 -21.20 6.39
N GLU A 155 17.70 -20.32 7.09
CA GLU A 155 17.46 -18.95 6.62
C GLU A 155 18.74 -18.12 6.51
N ARG A 156 19.74 -18.38 7.35
CA ARG A 156 21.04 -17.68 7.32
C ARG A 156 21.82 -17.91 6.02
N ASP A 157 21.59 -19.03 5.35
CA ASP A 157 22.31 -19.39 4.12
C ASP A 157 21.68 -18.82 2.84
N ARG A 158 20.43 -18.33 2.87
CA ARG A 158 19.77 -17.72 1.69
C ARG A 158 20.45 -16.45 1.23
N GLY A 159 21.09 -15.71 2.14
CA GLY A 159 21.82 -14.46 1.86
C GLY A 159 20.92 -13.27 1.58
N TYR A 160 19.64 -13.36 1.95
CA TYR A 160 18.66 -12.26 2.05
C TYR A 160 17.71 -12.53 3.22
N ASN A 161 17.09 -11.47 3.75
CA ASN A 161 16.12 -11.61 4.84
C ASN A 161 14.76 -12.06 4.28
N TYR A 162 14.43 -13.33 4.47
CA TYR A 162 13.18 -13.94 3.99
C TYR A 162 11.95 -13.25 4.59
N GLN A 163 11.96 -12.90 5.87
CA GLN A 163 10.83 -12.27 6.57
C GLN A 163 10.53 -10.90 6.01
N ASP A 164 11.55 -10.10 5.71
CA ASP A 164 11.37 -8.78 5.11
C ASP A 164 10.79 -8.89 3.69
N VAL A 165 11.24 -9.88 2.90
CA VAL A 165 10.69 -10.16 1.57
C VAL A 165 9.21 -10.54 1.66
N ILE A 166 8.84 -11.46 2.56
CA ILE A 166 7.43 -11.85 2.77
C ILE A 166 6.60 -10.64 3.19
N GLY A 167 7.13 -9.79 4.07
CA GLY A 167 6.45 -8.58 4.50
C GLY A 167 6.15 -7.60 3.38
N ASP A 168 7.10 -7.42 2.48
CA ASP A 168 6.91 -6.56 1.32
C ASP A 168 5.97 -7.18 0.28
N LEU A 169 6.08 -8.49 0.02
CA LEU A 169 5.13 -9.20 -0.85
C LEU A 169 3.71 -9.17 -0.28
N ALA A 170 3.54 -9.32 1.03
CA ALA A 170 2.24 -9.23 1.68
C ALA A 170 1.62 -7.83 1.60
N GLN A 171 2.43 -6.77 1.49
CA GLN A 171 1.91 -5.41 1.27
C GLN A 171 1.29 -5.22 -0.11
N ILE A 172 1.84 -5.86 -1.13
CA ILE A 172 1.37 -5.73 -2.52
C ILE A 172 0.34 -6.79 -2.90
N ALA A 173 0.24 -7.89 -2.11
CA ALA A 173 -0.74 -8.94 -2.33
C ALA A 173 -2.16 -8.49 -1.94
N ASP A 174 -3.15 -8.91 -2.70
CA ASP A 174 -4.56 -8.65 -2.43
C ASP A 174 -5.21 -9.71 -1.57
N LEU A 175 -4.67 -10.93 -1.62
CA LEU A 175 -5.07 -12.06 -0.80
C LEU A 175 -3.82 -12.85 -0.37
N VAL A 176 -3.78 -13.26 0.88
CA VAL A 176 -2.70 -14.08 1.43
C VAL A 176 -3.28 -15.41 1.92
N LEU A 177 -2.82 -16.51 1.34
CA LEU A 177 -3.16 -17.86 1.78
C LEU A 177 -2.04 -18.39 2.67
N VAL A 178 -2.35 -18.79 3.89
CA VAL A 178 -1.38 -19.36 4.84
C VAL A 178 -1.72 -20.83 5.06
N LEU A 179 -0.90 -21.71 4.49
CA LEU A 179 -1.11 -23.16 4.54
C LEU A 179 -0.35 -23.77 5.72
N PHE A 180 -1.06 -24.57 6.51
CA PHE A 180 -0.53 -25.35 7.63
C PHE A 180 -0.58 -26.84 7.32
N ASP A 181 0.44 -27.54 7.81
CA ASP A 181 0.55 -28.99 7.77
C ASP A 181 0.09 -29.54 9.13
N PRO A 182 -0.80 -30.56 9.18
CA PRO A 182 -1.22 -31.21 10.42
C PRO A 182 -0.05 -31.70 11.30
N HIS A 183 0.98 -32.25 10.66
CA HIS A 183 2.15 -32.75 11.39
C HIS A 183 3.03 -31.67 12.03
N LYS A 184 2.83 -30.41 11.59
CA LYS A 184 3.62 -29.26 12.04
C LYS A 184 2.80 -28.21 12.78
N ALA A 185 1.54 -28.50 13.11
CA ALA A 185 0.65 -27.54 13.79
C ALA A 185 1.19 -27.06 15.15
N GLY A 186 2.03 -27.85 15.81
CA GLY A 186 2.68 -27.51 17.07
C GLY A 186 4.00 -26.74 16.97
N THR A 187 4.69 -26.80 15.79
CA THR A 187 6.03 -26.22 15.59
C THR A 187 5.99 -24.84 14.91
N VAL A 188 4.85 -24.16 15.02
CA VAL A 188 4.53 -22.91 14.31
C VAL A 188 5.36 -21.69 14.81
N ARG A 189 6.38 -21.88 15.68
CA ARG A 189 7.09 -20.77 16.32
C ARG A 189 7.76 -19.82 15.31
N GLU A 190 8.20 -20.33 14.18
CA GLU A 190 8.90 -19.56 13.14
C GLU A 190 7.94 -18.95 12.12
N ALA A 191 6.91 -19.68 11.71
CA ALA A 191 5.75 -19.10 11.06
C ALA A 191 5.10 -18.03 11.97
N HIS A 192 5.15 -18.23 13.28
CA HIS A 192 4.69 -17.28 14.28
C HIS A 192 5.40 -15.93 14.21
N THR A 193 6.72 -15.91 14.13
CA THR A 193 7.49 -14.66 14.07
C THR A 193 7.24 -13.94 12.74
N SER A 194 7.27 -14.67 11.63
CA SER A 194 7.00 -14.10 10.31
C SER A 194 5.56 -13.58 10.18
N LEU A 195 4.59 -14.31 10.70
CA LEU A 195 3.18 -13.91 10.63
C LEU A 195 2.85 -12.79 11.63
N ARG A 196 3.32 -12.90 12.87
CA ARG A 196 3.04 -11.93 13.92
C ARG A 196 3.68 -10.57 13.65
N ASP A 197 4.96 -10.57 13.33
CA ASP A 197 5.74 -9.34 13.23
C ASP A 197 5.62 -8.70 11.84
N THR A 198 5.27 -9.49 10.83
CA THR A 198 5.25 -9.06 9.43
C THR A 198 3.84 -8.86 8.88
N LEU A 199 2.93 -9.83 9.04
CA LEU A 199 1.59 -9.74 8.46
C LEU A 199 0.65 -8.76 9.18
N PRO A 200 0.50 -8.77 10.54
CA PRO A 200 -0.43 -7.87 11.22
C PRO A 200 -0.08 -6.39 11.09
N ALA A 201 1.22 -6.08 11.00
CA ALA A 201 1.70 -4.70 10.87
C ALA A 201 1.50 -4.14 9.45
N LYS A 202 1.48 -5.01 8.43
CA LYS A 202 1.58 -4.62 7.03
C LYS A 202 0.39 -5.05 6.16
N THR A 203 -0.40 -6.03 6.62
CA THR A 203 -1.50 -6.62 5.85
C THR A 203 -2.80 -6.48 6.62
N PHE A 204 -3.85 -6.03 5.94
CA PHE A 204 -5.19 -6.01 6.54
C PHE A 204 -5.63 -7.46 6.80
N GLU A 205 -6.12 -7.73 8.01
CA GLU A 205 -6.47 -9.08 8.47
C GLU A 205 -7.54 -9.76 7.59
N ASP A 206 -8.44 -8.98 6.98
CA ASP A 206 -9.49 -9.47 6.09
C ASP A 206 -8.96 -10.09 4.78
N ARG A 207 -7.67 -9.96 4.51
CA ARG A 207 -7.00 -10.53 3.33
C ARG A 207 -6.24 -11.81 3.61
N VAL A 208 -6.26 -12.30 4.83
CA VAL A 208 -5.51 -13.51 5.21
C VAL A 208 -6.48 -14.67 5.41
N LEU A 209 -6.34 -15.70 4.59
CA LEU A 209 -7.07 -16.97 4.73
C LEU A 209 -6.13 -18.03 5.30
N TYR A 210 -6.57 -18.66 6.37
CA TYR A 210 -5.85 -19.75 7.01
C TYR A 210 -6.37 -21.09 6.51
N VAL A 211 -5.46 -21.96 6.09
CA VAL A 211 -5.79 -23.25 5.48
C VAL A 211 -5.05 -24.37 6.21
N LEU A 212 -5.77 -25.26 6.87
CA LEU A 212 -5.22 -26.53 7.33
C LEU A 212 -5.36 -27.54 6.17
N ASN A 213 -4.25 -27.73 5.47
CA ASN A 213 -4.20 -28.60 4.30
C ASN A 213 -3.70 -29.99 4.69
N ARG A 214 -3.89 -30.99 3.84
CA ARG A 214 -3.47 -32.39 4.07
C ARG A 214 -4.17 -33.01 5.28
N ILE A 215 -5.43 -32.67 5.54
CA ILE A 215 -6.19 -33.26 6.65
C ILE A 215 -6.37 -34.77 6.51
N ASP A 216 -6.23 -35.32 5.29
CA ASP A 216 -6.19 -36.76 4.98
C ASP A 216 -5.01 -37.51 5.63
N GLU A 217 -4.01 -36.80 6.10
CA GLU A 217 -2.85 -37.39 6.78
C GLU A 217 -3.00 -37.52 8.29
N CYS A 218 -4.08 -37.03 8.88
CA CYS A 218 -4.41 -37.27 10.28
C CYS A 218 -4.79 -38.73 10.49
N ALA A 219 -4.35 -39.31 11.61
CA ALA A 219 -4.61 -40.73 11.89
C ALA A 219 -6.08 -41.01 12.23
N SER A 220 -6.84 -40.03 12.68
CA SER A 220 -8.25 -40.13 13.05
C SER A 220 -8.92 -38.78 13.19
N MET A 221 -10.25 -38.74 13.31
CA MET A 221 -11.02 -37.53 13.62
C MET A 221 -10.57 -36.89 14.95
N THR A 222 -10.24 -37.71 15.95
CA THR A 222 -9.72 -37.21 17.25
C THR A 222 -8.37 -36.51 17.10
N ASP A 223 -7.52 -37.04 16.22
CA ASP A 223 -6.23 -36.45 15.93
C ASP A 223 -6.40 -35.12 15.19
N LEU A 224 -7.26 -35.07 14.17
CA LEU A 224 -7.62 -33.84 13.47
C LEU A 224 -8.14 -32.77 14.44
N LEU A 225 -9.02 -33.10 15.38
CA LEU A 225 -9.54 -32.17 16.38
C LEU A 225 -8.43 -31.62 17.32
N ARG A 226 -7.46 -32.46 17.69
CA ARG A 226 -6.29 -32.02 18.46
C ARG A 226 -5.42 -31.05 17.67
N VAL A 227 -5.13 -31.39 16.41
CA VAL A 227 -4.35 -30.54 15.49
C VAL A 227 -5.06 -29.22 15.28
N TYR A 228 -6.36 -29.24 14.99
CA TYR A 228 -7.17 -28.04 14.80
C TYR A 228 -7.18 -27.16 16.05
N GLY A 229 -7.40 -27.73 17.23
CA GLY A 229 -7.36 -26.98 18.49
C GLY A 229 -5.99 -26.36 18.78
N THR A 230 -4.93 -27.10 18.48
CA THR A 230 -3.54 -26.57 18.60
C THR A 230 -3.29 -25.41 17.64
N LEU A 231 -3.76 -25.53 16.41
CA LEU A 231 -3.64 -24.46 15.41
C LEU A 231 -4.42 -23.21 15.82
N CYS A 232 -5.67 -23.39 16.28
CA CYS A 232 -6.51 -22.31 16.82
C CYS A 232 -5.79 -21.56 17.95
N TRP A 233 -5.24 -22.29 18.89
CA TRP A 233 -4.46 -21.70 20.00
C TRP A 233 -3.27 -20.89 19.49
N ASN A 234 -2.49 -21.46 18.58
CA ASN A 234 -1.33 -20.79 18.00
C ASN A 234 -1.72 -19.54 17.24
N LEU A 235 -2.77 -19.60 16.39
CA LEU A 235 -3.27 -18.44 15.66
C LEU A 235 -3.76 -17.33 16.58
N SER A 236 -4.45 -17.66 17.66
CA SER A 236 -4.86 -16.69 18.68
C SER A 236 -3.66 -15.96 19.29
N GLN A 237 -2.57 -16.68 19.57
CA GLN A 237 -1.33 -16.07 20.08
C GLN A 237 -0.62 -15.21 19.02
N ILE A 238 -0.66 -15.61 17.74
CA ILE A 238 -0.06 -14.89 16.61
C ILE A 238 -0.81 -13.59 16.34
N THR A 239 -2.12 -13.67 16.21
CA THR A 239 -2.97 -12.50 15.90
C THR A 239 -3.19 -11.60 17.10
N GLY A 240 -2.96 -12.10 18.32
CA GLY A 240 -3.25 -11.38 19.56
C GLY A 240 -4.75 -11.17 19.79
N ARG A 241 -5.61 -11.88 19.05
CA ARG A 241 -7.08 -11.80 19.14
C ARG A 241 -7.64 -12.93 19.99
N LYS A 242 -8.76 -12.64 20.64
CA LYS A 242 -9.56 -13.67 21.34
C LYS A 242 -10.42 -14.48 20.37
N ASP A 243 -10.77 -13.87 19.24
CA ASP A 243 -11.58 -14.50 18.20
C ASP A 243 -10.67 -15.36 17.31
N ILE A 244 -11.07 -16.61 17.12
CA ILE A 244 -10.35 -17.55 16.27
C ILE A 244 -10.75 -17.27 14.83
N PRO A 245 -9.80 -17.00 13.91
CA PRO A 245 -10.13 -16.82 12.49
C PRO A 245 -10.66 -18.13 11.91
N MET A 246 -11.47 -18.03 10.86
CA MET A 246 -11.93 -19.18 10.11
C MET A 246 -10.73 -19.93 9.49
N ILE A 247 -10.67 -21.24 9.67
CA ILE A 247 -9.63 -22.09 9.11
C ILE A 247 -10.28 -23.03 8.11
N HIS A 248 -9.89 -22.96 6.85
CA HIS A 248 -10.36 -23.88 5.81
C HIS A 248 -9.69 -25.24 5.96
N LEU A 249 -10.50 -26.30 5.99
CA LEU A 249 -10.04 -27.69 6.04
C LEU A 249 -9.96 -28.25 4.64
N THR A 250 -8.76 -28.60 4.17
CA THR A 250 -8.55 -29.02 2.78
C THR A 250 -7.62 -30.23 2.67
N TYR A 251 -7.80 -31.00 1.62
CA TYR A 251 -6.87 -32.03 1.17
C TYR A 251 -6.98 -32.19 -0.35
N SER A 252 -5.96 -32.79 -0.96
CA SER A 252 -5.94 -33.10 -2.38
C SER A 252 -6.49 -34.50 -2.60
N PRO A 253 -7.67 -34.67 -3.23
CA PRO A 253 -8.19 -36.00 -3.55
C PRO A 253 -7.22 -36.81 -4.43
N VAL A 254 -6.62 -36.16 -5.43
CA VAL A 254 -5.65 -36.80 -6.35
C VAL A 254 -4.39 -37.28 -5.61
N ALA A 255 -3.90 -36.52 -4.64
CA ALA A 255 -2.74 -36.94 -3.85
C ALA A 255 -3.12 -38.07 -2.86
N ALA A 256 -4.31 -38.00 -2.27
CA ALA A 256 -4.84 -39.04 -1.40
C ALA A 256 -5.02 -40.40 -2.13
N GLU A 257 -5.54 -40.39 -3.36
CA GLU A 257 -5.64 -41.56 -4.21
C GLU A 257 -4.27 -42.16 -4.57
N LYS A 258 -3.33 -41.30 -5.00
CA LYS A 258 -1.94 -41.73 -5.33
C LYS A 258 -1.22 -42.35 -4.13
N SER A 259 -1.56 -41.94 -2.92
CA SER A 259 -0.98 -42.48 -1.68
C SER A 259 -1.71 -43.69 -1.11
N GLY A 260 -2.80 -44.14 -1.75
CA GLY A 260 -3.63 -45.28 -1.30
C GLY A 260 -4.45 -44.99 -0.04
N ARG A 261 -4.61 -43.75 0.34
CA ARG A 261 -5.34 -43.33 1.57
C ARG A 261 -6.84 -43.25 1.37
N SER A 262 -7.33 -43.11 0.15
CA SER A 262 -8.76 -43.08 -0.13
C SER A 262 -9.48 -44.34 0.34
N ASP A 263 -8.80 -45.48 0.35
CA ASP A 263 -9.36 -46.79 0.74
C ASP A 263 -8.99 -47.22 2.17
N ASP A 264 -8.29 -46.33 2.93
CA ASP A 264 -7.90 -46.62 4.30
C ASP A 264 -9.09 -46.49 5.27
N PRO A 265 -9.46 -47.55 6.01
CA PRO A 265 -10.52 -47.48 7.01
C PRO A 265 -10.28 -46.40 8.09
N GLN A 266 -9.03 -46.02 8.33
CA GLN A 266 -8.67 -44.95 9.25
C GLN A 266 -9.01 -43.57 8.72
N ALA A 267 -9.08 -43.39 7.41
CA ALA A 267 -9.48 -42.14 6.73
C ALA A 267 -10.99 -41.99 6.57
N ALA A 268 -11.82 -42.95 7.08
CA ALA A 268 -13.27 -42.90 6.97
C ALA A 268 -13.90 -41.61 7.56
N TYR A 269 -13.24 -40.90 8.42
CA TYR A 269 -13.69 -39.60 8.94
C TYR A 269 -13.78 -38.52 7.85
N LEU A 270 -13.04 -38.63 6.75
CA LEU A 270 -13.12 -37.72 5.61
C LEU A 270 -14.50 -37.70 4.95
N HIS A 271 -15.26 -38.81 5.03
CA HIS A 271 -16.64 -38.86 4.54
C HIS A 271 -17.63 -37.98 5.35
N TYR A 272 -17.26 -37.61 6.58
CA TYR A 272 -18.05 -36.73 7.45
C TYR A 272 -17.61 -35.28 7.39
N LEU A 273 -16.52 -34.97 6.66
CA LEU A 273 -15.96 -33.63 6.54
C LEU A 273 -16.14 -33.15 5.10
N GLU A 274 -16.62 -31.93 4.97
CA GLU A 274 -16.63 -31.23 3.69
C GLU A 274 -15.21 -30.77 3.36
N ASN A 275 -14.71 -31.13 2.19
CA ASN A 275 -13.45 -30.63 1.68
C ASN A 275 -13.67 -29.21 1.15
N GLN A 276 -13.28 -28.21 1.92
CA GLN A 276 -13.48 -26.79 1.61
C GLN A 276 -12.54 -26.25 0.50
N ARG A 277 -12.08 -27.14 -0.39
CA ARG A 277 -11.17 -26.78 -1.47
C ARG A 277 -11.84 -25.95 -2.56
N GLU A 278 -13.09 -26.25 -2.89
CA GLU A 278 -13.87 -25.46 -3.84
C GLU A 278 -14.19 -24.06 -3.28
N ASP A 279 -14.48 -23.96 -1.98
CA ASP A 279 -14.69 -22.66 -1.33
C ASP A 279 -13.40 -21.82 -1.32
N LEU A 280 -12.26 -22.46 -1.06
CA LEU A 280 -10.95 -21.80 -1.16
C LEU A 280 -10.68 -21.32 -2.60
N LYS A 281 -11.02 -22.13 -3.61
CA LYS A 281 -10.91 -21.75 -5.01
C LYS A 281 -11.80 -20.56 -5.36
N LYS A 282 -13.06 -20.55 -4.89
CA LYS A 282 -13.97 -19.41 -5.04
C LYS A 282 -13.39 -18.15 -4.37
N ALA A 283 -12.87 -18.27 -3.15
CA ALA A 283 -12.24 -17.16 -2.44
C ALA A 283 -11.02 -16.59 -3.20
N VAL A 284 -10.20 -17.44 -3.81
CA VAL A 284 -9.08 -17.02 -4.66
C VAL A 284 -9.59 -16.26 -5.90
N LEU A 285 -10.65 -16.74 -6.54
CA LEU A 285 -11.28 -16.08 -7.69
C LEU A 285 -11.95 -14.75 -7.33
N GLN A 286 -12.21 -14.49 -6.05
CA GLN A 286 -12.71 -13.19 -5.55
C GLN A 286 -11.60 -12.16 -5.27
N ALA A 287 -10.31 -12.52 -5.42
CA ALA A 287 -9.20 -11.61 -5.25
C ALA A 287 -9.33 -10.27 -6.03
N PRO A 288 -9.92 -10.21 -7.25
CA PRO A 288 -10.22 -8.95 -7.92
C PRO A 288 -11.14 -8.00 -7.14
N CYS A 289 -12.09 -8.53 -6.36
CA CYS A 289 -12.97 -7.72 -5.50
C CYS A 289 -12.18 -7.13 -4.32
N HIS A 290 -11.32 -7.93 -3.69
CA HIS A 290 -10.41 -7.45 -2.65
C HIS A 290 -9.46 -6.37 -3.18
N ARG A 291 -9.07 -6.46 -4.46
CA ARG A 291 -8.27 -5.42 -5.11
C ARG A 291 -8.94 -4.06 -5.13
N LEU A 292 -10.25 -3.99 -5.38
CA LEU A 292 -11.00 -2.73 -5.34
C LEU A 292 -11.05 -2.13 -3.94
N ASP A 293 -11.30 -2.95 -2.91
CA ASP A 293 -11.23 -2.52 -1.51
C ASP A 293 -9.85 -1.97 -1.15
N ASN A 294 -8.80 -2.64 -1.65
CA ASN A 294 -7.42 -2.23 -1.45
C ASN A 294 -7.12 -0.90 -2.13
N LEU A 295 -7.58 -0.71 -3.37
CA LEU A 295 -7.45 0.55 -4.09
C LEU A 295 -8.19 1.68 -3.39
N ALA A 296 -9.41 1.43 -2.92
CA ALA A 296 -10.18 2.38 -2.15
C ALA A 296 -9.45 2.81 -0.87
N SER A 297 -8.99 1.83 -0.09
CA SER A 297 -8.22 2.07 1.13
C SER A 297 -6.88 2.75 0.85
N PHE A 298 -6.25 2.45 -0.29
CA PHE A 298 -5.02 3.10 -0.74
C PHE A 298 -5.25 4.58 -1.04
N VAL A 299 -6.27 4.90 -1.84
CA VAL A 299 -6.66 6.29 -2.18
C VAL A 299 -7.01 7.06 -0.91
N GLU A 300 -7.80 6.47 -0.01
CA GLU A 300 -8.18 7.08 1.26
C GLU A 300 -6.95 7.39 2.12
N THR A 301 -6.08 6.39 2.34
CA THR A 301 -4.91 6.52 3.21
C THR A 301 -3.88 7.50 2.65
N HIS A 302 -3.55 7.38 1.36
CA HIS A 302 -2.57 8.28 0.73
C HIS A 302 -3.16 9.68 0.50
N GLY A 303 -4.45 9.80 0.20
CA GLY A 303 -5.17 11.07 0.12
C GLY A 303 -5.14 11.81 1.47
N GLU A 304 -5.47 11.12 2.57
CA GLU A 304 -5.41 11.69 3.93
C GLU A 304 -3.98 12.14 4.30
N ARG A 305 -3.00 11.26 4.13
CA ARG A 305 -1.59 11.57 4.44
C ARG A 305 -1.07 12.74 3.62
N LEU A 306 -1.38 12.78 2.32
CA LEU A 306 -0.96 13.87 1.44
C LEU A 306 -1.67 15.18 1.79
N CYS A 307 -2.96 15.16 2.17
CA CYS A 307 -3.68 16.31 2.71
C CYS A 307 -2.97 16.86 3.95
N HIS A 308 -2.64 16.02 4.92
CA HIS A 308 -1.94 16.45 6.14
C HIS A 308 -0.54 16.99 5.86
N PHE A 309 0.17 16.40 4.90
CA PHE A 309 1.46 16.90 4.45
C PHE A 309 1.35 18.32 3.88
N LEU A 310 0.39 18.55 2.98
CA LEU A 310 0.14 19.87 2.39
C LEU A 310 -0.37 20.88 3.42
N GLU A 311 -1.23 20.47 4.37
CA GLU A 311 -1.64 21.30 5.52
C GLU A 311 -0.43 21.79 6.34
N GLY A 312 0.53 20.89 6.61
CA GLY A 312 1.78 21.22 7.27
C GLY A 312 2.57 22.28 6.51
N MET A 313 2.69 22.11 5.19
CA MET A 313 3.34 23.09 4.30
C MET A 313 2.62 24.43 4.32
N ILE A 314 1.28 24.43 4.14
CA ILE A 314 0.46 25.66 4.16
C ILE A 314 0.66 26.42 5.48
N SER A 315 0.56 25.70 6.60
CA SER A 315 0.71 26.28 7.94
C SER A 315 2.11 26.89 8.14
N PHE A 316 3.15 26.17 7.72
CA PHE A 316 4.51 26.70 7.76
C PHE A 316 4.65 27.98 6.92
N ARG A 317 4.15 27.96 5.68
CA ARG A 317 4.26 29.10 4.76
C ARG A 317 3.49 30.33 5.26
N LYS A 318 2.29 30.14 5.83
CA LYS A 318 1.52 31.22 6.47
C LYS A 318 2.33 31.86 7.62
N LYS A 319 2.95 31.04 8.49
CA LYS A 319 3.78 31.52 9.59
C LYS A 319 5.05 32.21 9.09
N ALA A 320 5.69 31.69 8.04
CA ALA A 320 6.86 32.31 7.41
C ALA A 320 6.51 33.66 6.79
N ARG A 321 5.35 33.78 6.12
CA ARG A 321 4.85 35.04 5.57
C ARG A 321 4.61 36.09 6.65
N LEU A 322 3.94 35.71 7.74
CA LEU A 322 3.74 36.58 8.89
C LEU A 322 5.06 37.04 9.52
N PHE A 323 6.04 36.15 9.64
CA PHE A 323 7.37 36.49 10.12
C PHE A 323 8.06 37.50 9.21
N LEU A 324 8.04 37.32 7.90
CA LEU A 324 8.64 38.25 6.93
C LEU A 324 7.96 39.62 6.94
N VAL A 325 6.61 39.66 7.00
CA VAL A 325 5.84 40.90 7.07
C VAL A 325 6.18 41.67 8.37
N LYS A 326 6.18 40.98 9.53
CA LYS A 326 6.58 41.60 10.80
C LYS A 326 8.01 42.12 10.73
N SER A 327 8.94 41.34 10.19
CA SER A 327 10.35 41.76 10.05
C SER A 327 10.50 42.91 9.08
N PHE A 328 9.69 43.03 8.06
CA PHE A 328 9.69 44.17 7.13
C PHE A 328 9.18 45.43 7.82
N ILE A 329 8.07 45.36 8.56
CA ILE A 329 7.51 46.50 9.30
C ILE A 329 8.49 46.96 10.35
N THR A 330 9.09 46.06 11.12
CA THR A 330 10.13 46.45 12.12
C THR A 330 11.35 47.05 11.44
N GLY A 331 11.79 46.54 10.30
CA GLY A 331 12.88 47.08 9.49
C GLY A 331 12.58 48.47 8.98
N LEU A 332 11.35 48.71 8.52
CA LEU A 332 10.91 50.03 8.06
C LEU A 332 10.91 51.05 9.21
N ALA A 333 10.37 50.69 10.38
CA ALA A 333 10.38 51.56 11.57
C ALA A 333 11.81 51.88 12.01
N LEU A 334 12.69 50.89 12.10
CA LEU A 334 14.08 51.06 12.45
C LEU A 334 14.86 51.90 11.41
N SER A 335 14.53 51.75 10.12
CA SER A 335 15.10 52.53 9.03
C SER A 335 14.75 54.00 9.12
N LEU A 336 13.50 54.34 9.47
CA LEU A 336 13.06 55.72 9.68
C LEU A 336 13.80 56.37 10.86
N VAL A 337 13.85 55.65 11.98
CA VAL A 337 14.55 56.15 13.20
C VAL A 337 16.07 56.23 12.94
N GLY A 338 16.66 55.19 12.35
CA GLY A 338 18.09 55.14 12.05
C GLY A 338 18.53 56.16 11.00
N GLY A 339 17.68 56.40 9.98
CA GLY A 339 17.92 57.45 8.97
C GLY A 339 17.93 58.85 9.58
N ALA A 340 16.91 59.13 10.41
CA ALA A 340 16.83 60.42 11.12
C ALA A 340 18.00 60.63 12.11
N ALA A 341 18.29 59.63 12.95
CA ALA A 341 19.38 59.70 13.91
C ALA A 341 20.77 59.80 13.24
N GLY A 342 20.98 59.01 12.18
CA GLY A 342 22.22 59.05 11.39
C GLY A 342 22.45 60.41 10.74
N TRP A 343 21.37 61.01 10.20
CA TRP A 343 21.42 62.32 9.61
C TRP A 343 21.69 63.40 10.66
N MET A 344 21.03 63.38 11.84
CA MET A 344 21.30 64.29 12.95
C MET A 344 22.76 64.22 13.41
N GLY A 345 23.35 63.01 13.45
CA GLY A 345 24.77 62.81 13.76
C GLY A 345 25.71 63.45 12.70
N LEU A 346 25.38 63.33 11.42
CA LEU A 346 26.14 63.94 10.32
C LEU A 346 26.04 65.49 10.34
N MET A 347 24.89 66.02 10.68
CA MET A 347 24.69 67.48 10.86
C MET A 347 25.52 68.08 11.97
N GLY A 348 25.96 67.29 12.94
CA GLY A 348 26.92 67.71 13.94
C GLY A 348 28.36 67.94 13.41
N LEU A 349 28.64 67.58 12.16
CA LEU A 349 29.93 67.80 11.50
C LEU A 349 29.93 69.10 10.72
N PRO A 350 30.98 69.93 10.85
CA PRO A 350 31.05 71.30 10.23
C PRO A 350 30.88 71.28 8.70
N ALA A 351 31.22 70.18 8.04
CA ALA A 351 31.10 70.02 6.60
C ALA A 351 29.62 69.90 6.07
N PHE A 352 28.66 69.65 6.94
CA PHE A 352 27.24 69.42 6.57
C PHE A 352 26.29 70.47 7.18
N ALA A 353 26.81 71.44 8.01
CA ALA A 353 26.00 72.35 8.79
C ALA A 353 25.29 73.45 7.98
N GLY A 354 25.52 73.59 6.67
CA GLY A 354 24.95 74.63 5.80
C GLY A 354 24.10 74.07 4.63
N LEU A 355 23.67 72.84 4.67
CA LEU A 355 22.92 72.20 3.56
C LEU A 355 21.43 72.62 3.52
N ASP A 356 20.88 72.76 2.28
CA ASP A 356 19.47 73.05 2.08
C ASP A 356 18.55 71.97 2.72
N PRO A 357 17.37 72.36 3.25
CA PRO A 357 16.41 71.40 3.86
C PRO A 357 16.02 70.24 2.98
N VAL A 358 15.97 70.45 1.67
CA VAL A 358 15.67 69.37 0.66
C VAL A 358 16.82 68.34 0.65
N LEU A 359 18.08 68.79 0.69
CA LEU A 359 19.24 67.92 0.71
C LEU A 359 19.33 67.14 2.05
N GLN A 360 18.86 67.72 3.12
CA GLN A 360 18.80 67.10 4.44
C GLN A 360 17.82 65.92 4.46
N ILE A 361 16.60 66.10 3.93
CA ILE A 361 15.57 65.04 3.85
C ILE A 361 16.00 63.92 2.88
N THR A 362 16.60 64.29 1.76
CA THR A 362 17.11 63.29 0.80
C THR A 362 18.28 62.48 1.37
N GLY A 363 19.17 63.09 2.10
CA GLY A 363 20.28 62.42 2.78
C GLY A 363 19.81 61.47 3.89
N ALA A 364 18.87 61.87 4.72
CA ALA A 364 18.26 61.03 5.73
C ALA A 364 17.52 59.82 5.07
N GLY A 365 16.82 60.06 3.95
CA GLY A 365 16.17 59.03 3.17
C GLY A 365 17.13 58.00 2.59
N LEU A 366 18.27 58.46 2.06
CA LEU A 366 19.32 57.57 1.55
C LEU A 366 19.93 56.69 2.66
N LEU A 367 20.26 57.28 3.82
CA LEU A 367 20.77 56.52 4.96
C LEU A 367 19.75 55.48 5.46
N GLY A 368 18.47 55.88 5.54
CA GLY A 368 17.39 54.98 5.90
C GLY A 368 17.24 53.81 4.92
N THR A 369 17.33 54.11 3.60
CA THR A 369 17.23 53.01 2.58
C THR A 369 18.42 52.05 2.67
N VAL A 370 19.64 52.53 2.87
CA VAL A 370 20.81 51.65 3.08
C VAL A 370 20.63 50.80 4.32
N PHE A 371 20.12 51.35 5.42
CA PHE A 371 19.84 50.60 6.63
C PHE A 371 18.74 49.54 6.40
N LEU A 372 17.69 49.87 5.66
CA LEU A 372 16.64 48.94 5.33
C LEU A 372 17.17 47.74 4.51
N ILE A 373 18.01 48.02 3.51
CA ILE A 373 18.63 46.97 2.67
C ILE A 373 19.50 46.07 3.55
N PHE A 374 20.33 46.65 4.43
CA PHE A 374 21.14 45.87 5.36
C PHE A 374 20.28 45.01 6.30
N TRP A 375 19.21 45.59 6.87
CA TRP A 375 18.26 44.85 7.70
C TRP A 375 17.62 43.69 6.97
N LEU A 376 17.12 43.90 5.76
CA LEU A 376 16.51 42.84 4.95
C LEU A 376 17.50 41.71 4.62
N ALA A 377 18.75 42.07 4.29
CA ALA A 377 19.81 41.08 4.07
C ALA A 377 20.10 40.27 5.34
N MET A 378 20.18 40.94 6.50
CA MET A 378 20.37 40.32 7.81
C MET A 378 19.19 39.38 8.17
N VAL A 379 17.94 39.84 7.94
CA VAL A 379 16.74 39.02 8.15
C VAL A 379 16.79 37.78 7.27
N GLN A 380 17.11 37.94 5.98
CA GLN A 380 17.14 36.82 5.04
C GLN A 380 18.25 35.80 5.38
N LYS A 381 19.43 36.26 5.77
CA LYS A 381 20.60 35.39 6.03
C LYS A 381 20.57 34.74 7.40
N TYR A 382 20.25 35.51 8.47
CA TYR A 382 20.39 35.02 9.86
C TYR A 382 19.05 34.72 10.54
N LEU A 383 18.09 35.66 10.49
CA LEU A 383 16.86 35.55 11.25
C LEU A 383 15.92 34.49 10.64
N TYR A 384 15.83 34.44 9.30
CA TYR A 384 15.03 33.41 8.63
C TYR A 384 15.59 32.01 8.85
N SER A 385 16.92 31.84 8.84
CA SER A 385 17.55 30.56 9.15
C SER A 385 17.27 30.09 10.58
N ARG A 386 17.26 31.00 11.54
CA ARG A 386 16.88 30.71 12.93
C ARG A 386 15.39 30.35 13.04
N PHE A 387 14.54 31.09 12.35
CA PHE A 387 13.11 30.82 12.26
C PHE A 387 12.86 29.43 11.70
N LEU A 388 13.48 29.06 10.57
CA LEU A 388 13.36 27.74 9.95
C LEU A 388 13.78 26.62 10.91
N LYS A 389 14.96 26.74 11.52
CA LYS A 389 15.47 25.76 12.50
C LYS A 389 14.53 25.60 13.71
N LYS A 390 13.92 26.69 14.19
CA LYS A 390 12.94 26.65 15.28
C LYS A 390 11.71 25.82 14.90
N TRP A 391 11.12 26.07 13.72
CA TRP A 391 9.93 25.37 13.27
C TRP A 391 10.19 23.93 12.86
N LEU A 392 11.38 23.62 12.31
CA LEU A 392 11.78 22.24 12.06
C LEU A 392 11.87 21.40 13.35
N ARG A 393 12.19 22.00 14.49
CA ARG A 393 12.16 21.32 15.80
C ARG A 393 10.75 21.18 16.40
N GLN A 394 9.81 21.97 15.94
CA GLN A 394 8.44 22.05 16.48
C GLN A 394 7.38 21.76 15.41
N LEU A 395 7.64 20.76 14.53
CA LEU A 395 6.74 20.39 13.44
C LEU A 395 5.33 20.02 13.92
N ASP A 396 5.24 19.36 15.07
CA ASP A 396 3.97 18.92 15.66
C ASP A 396 3.01 20.09 16.02
N ARG A 397 3.52 21.32 16.06
CA ARG A 397 2.71 22.54 16.27
C ARG A 397 2.21 23.19 14.97
N LEU A 398 2.52 22.61 13.82
CA LEU A 398 2.06 23.14 12.53
C LEU A 398 0.61 22.77 12.26
N THR A 399 0.17 21.57 12.65
CA THR A 399 -1.18 21.04 12.41
C THR A 399 -1.82 20.60 13.72
N PRO A 400 -3.14 20.78 13.90
CA PRO A 400 -3.86 20.24 15.05
C PRO A 400 -3.96 18.71 14.93
N LEU A 401 -3.72 18.00 16.03
CA LEU A 401 -3.74 16.53 16.11
C LEU A 401 -4.82 16.06 17.13
N PRO A 402 -6.13 16.22 16.82
CA PRO A 402 -7.20 15.96 17.77
C PRO A 402 -7.42 14.47 18.04
N ASN A 403 -7.28 13.60 17.02
CA ASN A 403 -7.61 12.19 17.05
C ASN A 403 -6.37 11.31 16.91
N GLN A 404 -6.46 10.03 17.36
CA GLN A 404 -5.37 9.07 17.25
C GLN A 404 -5.01 8.79 15.78
N THR A 405 -6.00 8.56 14.91
CA THR A 405 -5.80 8.36 13.47
C THR A 405 -4.98 9.49 12.84
N ARG A 406 -5.28 10.73 13.21
CA ARG A 406 -4.55 11.90 12.71
C ARG A 406 -3.13 11.98 13.25
N ARG A 407 -2.88 11.48 14.46
CA ARG A 407 -1.52 11.37 15.03
C ARG A 407 -0.70 10.31 14.30
N ASP A 408 -1.30 9.17 13.98
CA ASP A 408 -0.64 8.07 13.28
C ASP A 408 -0.32 8.47 11.83
N SER A 409 -1.29 9.10 11.15
CA SER A 409 -1.07 9.71 9.83
C SER A 409 0.06 10.76 9.86
N TRP A 410 0.06 11.64 10.88
CA TRP A 410 1.12 12.63 11.06
C TRP A 410 2.48 12.00 11.32
N ALA A 411 2.58 10.98 12.15
CA ALA A 411 3.82 10.28 12.44
C ALA A 411 4.47 9.71 11.17
N SER A 412 3.67 9.18 10.24
CA SER A 412 4.16 8.62 8.97
C SER A 412 4.70 9.67 7.99
N ILE A 413 4.23 10.93 8.05
CA ILE A 413 4.61 11.99 7.10
C ILE A 413 5.58 13.03 7.69
N ARG A 414 5.77 13.04 9.00
CA ARG A 414 6.56 14.03 9.73
C ARG A 414 7.98 14.16 9.20
N ASP A 415 8.65 13.05 8.99
CA ASP A 415 10.03 13.01 8.52
C ASP A 415 10.15 13.43 7.06
N LEU A 416 9.17 13.06 6.22
CA LEU A 416 9.09 13.52 4.83
C LEU A 416 8.91 15.05 4.78
N LEU A 417 8.01 15.58 5.61
CA LEU A 417 7.79 17.02 5.70
C LEU A 417 9.06 17.75 6.20
N TYR A 418 9.77 17.17 7.18
CA TYR A 418 11.05 17.72 7.65
C TYR A 418 12.07 17.83 6.52
N VAL A 419 12.25 16.76 5.75
CA VAL A 419 13.18 16.72 4.61
C VAL A 419 12.79 17.74 3.55
N ASN A 420 11.50 17.79 3.17
CA ASN A 420 11.00 18.74 2.17
C ASN A 420 11.23 20.20 2.62
N LEU A 421 10.83 20.58 3.84
CA LEU A 421 11.00 21.94 4.36
C LEU A 421 12.48 22.33 4.50
N LYS A 422 13.35 21.37 4.81
CA LYS A 422 14.79 21.59 4.88
C LYS A 422 15.37 21.85 3.48
N ASN A 423 15.01 21.03 2.49
CA ASN A 423 15.52 21.12 1.11
C ASN A 423 15.02 22.39 0.41
N THR A 424 13.73 22.69 0.51
CA THR A 424 13.12 23.87 -0.10
C THR A 424 13.37 25.16 0.70
N SER A 425 13.92 25.05 1.90
CA SER A 425 13.99 26.16 2.88
C SER A 425 12.63 26.83 3.10
N GLY A 426 11.53 26.11 2.92
CA GLY A 426 10.16 26.61 3.01
C GLY A 426 9.80 27.64 1.92
N ARG A 427 10.54 27.71 0.81
CA ARG A 427 10.32 28.65 -0.31
C ARG A 427 9.57 27.96 -1.44
N TYR A 428 8.24 28.03 -1.42
CA TYR A 428 7.33 27.53 -2.44
C TYR A 428 6.09 28.41 -2.57
N SER A 429 5.36 28.26 -3.66
CA SER A 429 4.15 29.07 -3.92
C SER A 429 2.99 28.61 -3.03
N LEU A 430 2.47 29.52 -2.19
CA LEU A 430 1.33 29.22 -1.32
C LEU A 430 0.04 28.96 -2.12
N SER A 431 -0.19 29.73 -3.19
CA SER A 431 -1.39 29.58 -4.03
C SER A 431 -1.45 28.21 -4.70
N ARG A 432 -0.31 27.72 -5.21
CA ARG A 432 -0.21 26.38 -5.81
C ARG A 432 -0.51 25.30 -4.79
N VAL A 433 0.15 25.33 -3.62
CA VAL A 433 -0.07 24.33 -2.55
C VAL A 433 -1.52 24.35 -2.06
N LEU A 434 -2.16 25.52 -1.98
CA LEU A 434 -3.60 25.61 -1.62
C LEU A 434 -4.50 24.99 -2.68
N GLY A 435 -4.22 25.21 -3.98
CA GLY A 435 -4.97 24.59 -5.06
C GLY A 435 -4.83 23.07 -5.05
N GLU A 436 -3.59 22.57 -4.95
CA GLU A 436 -3.31 21.13 -4.90
C GLU A 436 -3.89 20.47 -3.64
N HIS A 437 -3.85 21.15 -2.49
CA HIS A 437 -4.51 20.67 -1.28
C HIS A 437 -6.04 20.56 -1.45
N ALA A 438 -6.67 21.52 -2.11
CA ALA A 438 -8.12 21.46 -2.37
C ALA A 438 -8.48 20.28 -3.29
N THR A 439 -7.68 20.03 -4.33
CA THR A 439 -7.85 18.88 -5.23
C THR A 439 -7.67 17.55 -4.48
N VAL A 440 -6.58 17.39 -3.73
CA VAL A 440 -6.33 16.15 -2.95
C VAL A 440 -7.42 15.92 -1.90
N LYS A 441 -7.90 16.99 -1.25
CA LYS A 441 -9.00 16.90 -0.29
C LYS A 441 -10.30 16.46 -0.96
N GLN A 442 -10.60 16.99 -2.14
CA GLN A 442 -11.79 16.59 -2.91
C GLN A 442 -11.73 15.12 -3.29
N ILE A 443 -10.55 14.60 -3.69
CA ILE A 443 -10.34 13.19 -4.00
C ILE A 443 -10.55 12.33 -2.75
N HIS A 444 -9.98 12.73 -1.61
CA HIS A 444 -10.15 12.01 -0.35
C HIS A 444 -11.62 11.93 0.07
N ASP A 445 -12.33 13.08 0.04
CA ASP A 445 -13.72 13.17 0.52
C ASP A 445 -14.71 12.49 -0.44
N ARG A 446 -14.47 12.55 -1.76
CA ARG A 446 -15.35 12.03 -2.81
C ARG A 446 -15.04 10.57 -3.13
N GLY A 447 -13.76 10.27 -3.35
CA GLY A 447 -13.31 8.92 -3.72
C GLY A 447 -13.66 7.88 -2.66
N SER A 448 -13.42 8.18 -1.37
CA SER A 448 -13.76 7.28 -0.26
C SER A 448 -15.25 6.95 -0.18
N ARG A 449 -16.13 7.88 -0.51
CA ARG A 449 -17.58 7.70 -0.41
C ARG A 449 -18.16 6.94 -1.60
N GLU A 450 -17.87 7.40 -2.81
CA GLU A 450 -18.37 6.81 -4.06
C GLU A 450 -17.88 5.35 -4.23
N ILE A 451 -16.62 5.10 -3.87
CA ILE A 451 -16.06 3.74 -3.95
C ILE A 451 -16.73 2.79 -2.96
N ARG A 452 -16.94 3.23 -1.71
CA ARG A 452 -17.61 2.39 -0.71
C ARG A 452 -19.08 2.10 -1.05
N GLU A 453 -19.75 3.04 -1.70
CA GLU A 453 -21.11 2.83 -2.22
C GLU A 453 -21.10 1.82 -3.37
N ALA A 454 -20.18 1.96 -4.34
CA ALA A 454 -20.02 1.02 -5.44
C ALA A 454 -19.63 -0.40 -4.97
N LEU A 455 -18.79 -0.51 -3.93
CA LEU A 455 -18.42 -1.79 -3.33
C LEU A 455 -19.60 -2.44 -2.60
N LYS A 456 -20.46 -1.66 -1.94
CA LYS A 456 -21.69 -2.16 -1.32
C LYS A 456 -22.68 -2.65 -2.37
N GLU A 457 -22.82 -1.95 -3.50
CA GLU A 457 -23.63 -2.41 -4.61
C GLU A 457 -23.12 -3.72 -5.21
N LEU A 458 -21.78 -3.84 -5.39
CA LEU A 458 -21.16 -5.09 -5.86
C LEU A 458 -21.35 -6.26 -4.87
N ALA A 459 -21.30 -6.00 -3.57
CA ALA A 459 -21.58 -7.00 -2.55
C ALA A 459 -23.05 -7.39 -2.52
N GLY A 460 -23.97 -6.44 -2.74
CA GLY A 460 -25.40 -6.68 -2.86
C GLY A 460 -25.75 -7.54 -4.09
N ILE A 461 -25.15 -7.23 -5.24
CA ILE A 461 -25.30 -8.01 -6.47
C ILE A 461 -24.82 -9.46 -6.29
N GLY A 462 -23.73 -9.68 -5.51
CA GLY A 462 -23.21 -11.03 -5.23
C GLY A 462 -24.15 -11.88 -4.36
N MET A 463 -24.88 -11.26 -3.43
CA MET A 463 -25.89 -11.97 -2.61
C MET A 463 -27.15 -12.32 -3.41
N ASP A 464 -27.49 -11.51 -4.41
CA ASP A 464 -28.62 -11.78 -5.29
C ASP A 464 -28.27 -12.86 -6.33
N GLU A 465 -27.05 -12.95 -6.87
CA GLU A 465 -26.65 -14.00 -7.82
C GLU A 465 -26.73 -15.39 -7.21
N ASP A 466 -26.37 -15.58 -5.94
CA ASP A 466 -26.53 -16.87 -5.24
C ASP A 466 -28.02 -17.25 -5.03
N ALA A 467 -28.91 -16.25 -4.87
CA ALA A 467 -30.37 -16.44 -4.80
C ALA A 467 -31.03 -16.65 -6.18
N TRP A 468 -30.30 -16.41 -7.28
CA TRP A 468 -30.79 -16.44 -8.67
C TRP A 468 -30.51 -17.75 -9.37
N GLU A 469 -29.41 -18.43 -9.02
CA GLU A 469 -29.20 -19.81 -9.46
C GLU A 469 -30.31 -20.76 -8.92
N GLU A 470 -30.96 -20.37 -7.80
CA GLU A 470 -32.11 -21.10 -7.25
C GLU A 470 -33.47 -20.75 -7.90
N ASN A 471 -33.68 -19.56 -8.49
CA ASN A 471 -35.02 -19.09 -8.91
C ASN A 471 -35.22 -18.66 -10.38
N GLY A 472 -34.23 -18.67 -11.22
CA GLY A 472 -34.34 -18.59 -12.69
C GLY A 472 -34.92 -17.33 -13.35
N ALA A 473 -35.06 -16.17 -12.63
CA ALA A 473 -35.60 -14.94 -13.19
C ALA A 473 -34.85 -13.68 -12.71
N GLY A 474 -34.21 -12.93 -13.62
CA GLY A 474 -33.29 -11.80 -13.40
C GLY A 474 -33.90 -10.40 -13.12
N PRO A 475 -33.35 -9.55 -12.17
CA PRO A 475 -33.81 -8.18 -11.94
C PRO A 475 -33.50 -7.23 -13.09
N VAL A 476 -34.40 -6.32 -13.29
CA VAL A 476 -34.22 -5.19 -14.21
C VAL A 476 -33.36 -4.12 -13.51
N PRO A 477 -32.24 -3.69 -14.08
CA PRO A 477 -31.35 -2.71 -13.45
C PRO A 477 -32.08 -1.38 -13.22
N TYR A 478 -31.79 -0.72 -12.11
CA TYR A 478 -32.43 0.56 -11.68
C TYR A 478 -32.36 1.67 -12.74
N TRP A 479 -31.30 1.71 -13.54
CA TRP A 479 -31.15 2.68 -14.64
C TRP A 479 -32.01 2.38 -15.87
N ALA A 480 -32.45 1.17 -16.10
CA ALA A 480 -33.38 0.82 -17.20
C ALA A 480 -34.76 1.46 -17.00
N ASN A 481 -35.08 1.88 -15.78
CA ASN A 481 -36.29 2.63 -15.46
C ASN A 481 -36.11 4.15 -15.53
N ALA A 482 -34.87 4.67 -15.62
CA ALA A 482 -34.57 6.08 -15.68
C ALA A 482 -34.83 6.66 -17.09
N ASP A 483 -34.60 5.89 -18.15
CA ASP A 483 -34.86 6.31 -19.53
C ASP A 483 -36.36 6.35 -19.86
N ALA A 484 -37.19 5.56 -19.20
CA ALA A 484 -38.66 5.59 -19.35
C ALA A 484 -39.33 6.80 -18.69
N ALA A 485 -38.62 7.51 -17.79
CA ALA A 485 -39.14 8.71 -17.11
C ALA A 485 -38.81 10.02 -17.84
N LEU A 486 -37.95 9.98 -18.86
CA LEU A 486 -37.56 11.17 -19.66
C LEU A 486 -38.35 11.35 -20.97
N ASP A 487 -39.05 10.29 -21.45
CA ASP A 487 -39.85 10.34 -22.65
C ASP A 487 -41.33 10.73 -22.40
N GLY A 488 -41.67 11.14 -21.21
CA GLY A 488 -42.99 11.53 -20.76
C GLY A 488 -43.19 13.02 -20.41
N ARG A 489 -42.40 13.94 -21.06
CA ARG A 489 -42.69 15.39 -21.01
C ARG A 489 -42.42 16.08 -22.31
#